data_03419f8e43a6236dfdc00a9e0e3df6a9
#
_entry.id   03419f8e43a6236dfdc00a9e0e3df6a9
#
_cell.length_a   1.000
_cell.length_b   1.000
_cell.length_c   1.000
_cell.angle_alpha   90.00
_cell.angle_beta   90.00
_cell.angle_gamma   90.00
#
_symmetry.space_group_name_H-M   'P 1'
#
loop_
_entity.id
_entity.type
_entity.pdbx_description
1 polymer ?
#
loop_
_entity_poly.entity_id
_entity_poly.type
_entity_poly.pdbx_seq_one_letter_code
_entity_poly.pdbx_strand_id
1 'polypeptide(L)'
;MNALLLSAWFGHLRILQILVNSGAKIHCESKDGLTLLHCAAQKGHVPVLAFIMEDLEDVDLDHVDKLGRTAFHRAAEHGQLDALDFLVGSGCDHSVKDKEGNTALHLAAGRGHVAVLQRLVDIGLDLEEQNAEGLTALHAAVEGTYLDCVQLLLRAGSSVNALTQQGASPMHLAVRHNFPALVRLFMNSDSDLNAMDNRQQTPLHLAAEHAWQDIAEMLLVAGVDLNLRDKDHLSCKDPSDPSGKSLSFRQDHRQETQQLRSVLWQLASRFLQPHEWKKLAYSWEFTEAHVYAIEQQWTGTRSYQEHGHRMLLIWLHGVATAGENPSKALFEGLVAIGRRSLAGWSTMARSWLTSTSASRVQEILVPQSPEY
;
A
#
# COMPACT_ATOMS: atom_id res chain seq x y z
N MET A 1 -6.89 -10.54 39.78
CA MET A 1 -6.29 -9.28 40.31
C MET A 1 -6.58 -9.21 41.79
N ASN A 2 -5.61 -8.80 42.61
CA ASN A 2 -5.79 -8.50 44.02
C ASN A 2 -6.09 -7.01 44.25
N ALA A 3 -6.37 -6.59 45.50
CA ALA A 3 -6.71 -5.19 45.80
C ALA A 3 -5.60 -4.19 45.37
N LEU A 4 -4.33 -4.61 45.50
CA LEU A 4 -3.17 -3.78 45.16
C LEU A 4 -3.10 -3.54 43.65
N LEU A 5 -3.24 -4.58 42.84
CA LEU A 5 -3.29 -4.48 41.37
C LEU A 5 -4.50 -3.68 40.89
N LEU A 6 -5.64 -3.83 41.54
CA LEU A 6 -6.85 -3.04 41.22
C LEU A 6 -6.65 -1.55 41.52
N SER A 7 -5.99 -1.22 42.66
CA SER A 7 -5.70 0.18 42.99
C SER A 7 -4.75 0.83 41.98
N ALA A 8 -3.73 0.08 41.48
CA ALA A 8 -2.87 0.54 40.40
C ALA A 8 -3.61 0.68 39.05
N TRP A 9 -4.50 -0.28 38.74
CA TRP A 9 -5.30 -0.27 37.50
C TRP A 9 -6.26 0.93 37.43
N PHE A 10 -6.88 1.31 38.56
CA PHE A 10 -7.79 2.46 38.61
C PHE A 10 -7.13 3.77 39.01
N GLY A 11 -5.82 3.79 39.23
CA GLY A 11 -5.09 5.02 39.58
C GLY A 11 -5.33 5.52 40.99
N HIS A 12 -5.78 4.67 41.91
CA HIS A 12 -6.08 5.05 43.28
C HIS A 12 -4.83 5.08 44.16
N LEU A 13 -3.95 6.07 43.92
CA LEU A 13 -2.66 6.22 44.60
C LEU A 13 -2.80 6.14 46.15
N ARG A 14 -3.78 6.83 46.72
CA ARG A 14 -3.99 6.82 48.19
C ARG A 14 -4.31 5.43 48.72
N ILE A 15 -5.15 4.66 48.01
CA ILE A 15 -5.46 3.29 48.40
C ILE A 15 -4.23 2.41 48.26
N LEU A 16 -3.48 2.58 47.19
CA LEU A 16 -2.23 1.84 46.97
C LEU A 16 -1.22 2.08 48.13
N GLN A 17 -1.01 3.35 48.52
CA GLN A 17 -0.16 3.73 49.64
C GLN A 17 -0.62 3.09 50.98
N ILE A 18 -1.92 3.15 51.26
CA ILE A 18 -2.46 2.52 52.48
C ILE A 18 -2.22 1.01 52.48
N LEU A 19 -2.45 0.34 51.36
CA LEU A 19 -2.25 -1.12 51.26
C LEU A 19 -0.76 -1.51 51.45
N VAL A 20 0.14 -0.75 50.80
CA VAL A 20 1.61 -0.97 50.94
C VAL A 20 2.04 -0.76 52.40
N ASN A 21 1.64 0.36 53.01
CA ASN A 21 1.98 0.67 54.39
C ASN A 21 1.39 -0.35 55.41
N SER A 22 0.30 -1.04 55.01
CA SER A 22 -0.29 -2.14 55.82
C SER A 22 0.36 -3.49 55.57
N GLY A 23 1.49 -3.54 54.85
CA GLY A 23 2.27 -4.76 54.63
C GLY A 23 1.74 -5.66 53.49
N ALA A 24 1.00 -5.09 52.53
CA ALA A 24 0.61 -5.85 51.34
C ALA A 24 1.85 -6.24 50.52
N LYS A 25 1.87 -7.48 49.99
CA LYS A 25 2.95 -7.96 49.14
C LYS A 25 2.98 -7.22 47.82
N ILE A 26 4.04 -6.42 47.61
CA ILE A 26 4.23 -5.60 46.39
C ILE A 26 4.55 -6.45 45.15
N HIS A 27 5.31 -7.54 45.32
CA HIS A 27 5.58 -8.50 44.26
C HIS A 27 4.40 -9.43 44.05
N CYS A 28 3.41 -8.94 43.37
CA CYS A 28 2.19 -9.66 43.01
C CYS A 28 1.88 -9.54 41.55
N GLU A 29 1.37 -10.60 40.97
CA GLU A 29 0.99 -10.65 39.57
C GLU A 29 -0.49 -11.02 39.40
N SER A 30 -1.07 -10.57 38.33
CA SER A 30 -2.40 -11.03 37.88
C SER A 30 -2.30 -12.46 37.30
N LYS A 31 -3.45 -13.04 36.96
CA LYS A 31 -3.48 -14.32 36.24
C LYS A 31 -2.73 -14.24 34.89
N ASP A 32 -2.60 -13.05 34.32
CA ASP A 32 -1.94 -12.79 33.03
C ASP A 32 -0.49 -12.32 33.18
N GLY A 33 0.06 -12.35 34.42
CA GLY A 33 1.43 -11.92 34.71
C GLY A 33 1.58 -10.40 34.85
N LEU A 34 0.49 -9.63 34.91
CA LEU A 34 0.57 -8.18 35.04
C LEU A 34 1.00 -7.79 36.45
N THR A 35 2.06 -7.00 36.56
CA THR A 35 2.54 -6.37 37.80
C THR A 35 1.85 -5.02 38.05
N LEU A 36 2.19 -4.36 39.14
CA LEU A 36 1.71 -3.01 39.43
C LEU A 36 2.10 -2.01 38.34
N LEU A 37 3.34 -2.10 37.82
CA LEU A 37 3.82 -1.28 36.74
C LEU A 37 3.00 -1.47 35.46
N HIS A 38 2.74 -2.72 35.07
CA HIS A 38 1.90 -3.02 33.90
C HIS A 38 0.51 -2.41 34.02
N CYS A 39 -0.14 -2.56 35.19
CA CYS A 39 -1.47 -2.03 35.44
C CYS A 39 -1.50 -0.50 35.34
N ALA A 40 -0.56 0.18 35.95
CA ALA A 40 -0.47 1.63 35.96
C ALA A 40 -0.11 2.18 34.58
N ALA A 41 0.86 1.55 33.88
CA ALA A 41 1.29 1.94 32.54
C ALA A 41 0.17 1.79 31.50
N GLN A 42 -0.52 0.64 31.53
CA GLN A 42 -1.64 0.36 30.62
C GLN A 42 -2.78 1.39 30.73
N LYS A 43 -2.96 2.01 31.89
CA LYS A 43 -4.01 2.99 32.16
C LYS A 43 -3.50 4.44 32.20
N GLY A 44 -2.21 4.65 32.05
CA GLY A 44 -1.61 5.99 32.00
C GLY A 44 -1.51 6.68 33.36
N HIS A 45 -1.48 5.95 34.47
CA HIS A 45 -1.46 6.51 35.81
C HIS A 45 -0.05 6.90 36.27
N VAL A 46 0.50 7.98 35.71
CA VAL A 46 1.86 8.47 36.03
C VAL A 46 2.10 8.67 37.53
N PRO A 47 1.17 9.25 38.33
CA PRO A 47 1.43 9.37 39.78
C PRO A 47 1.59 8.02 40.50
N VAL A 48 0.94 6.96 39.98
CA VAL A 48 1.10 5.60 40.52
C VAL A 48 2.44 5.01 40.08
N LEU A 49 2.84 5.24 38.82
CA LEU A 49 4.16 4.83 38.31
C LEU A 49 5.28 5.47 39.12
N ALA A 50 5.19 6.78 39.39
CA ALA A 50 6.16 7.49 40.20
C ALA A 50 6.29 6.89 41.61
N PHE A 51 5.15 6.68 42.29
CA PHE A 51 5.17 6.04 43.60
C PHE A 51 5.78 4.63 43.59
N ILE A 52 5.49 3.82 42.56
CA ILE A 52 6.04 2.47 42.45
C ILE A 52 7.55 2.54 42.26
N MET A 53 8.06 3.48 41.46
CA MET A 53 9.51 3.57 41.16
C MET A 53 10.33 4.29 42.25
N GLU A 54 9.73 5.22 42.98
CA GLU A 54 10.43 6.06 43.95
C GLU A 54 10.35 5.47 45.38
N ASP A 55 9.19 4.90 45.74
CA ASP A 55 8.90 4.49 47.13
C ASP A 55 8.94 2.98 47.34
N LEU A 56 8.97 2.15 46.27
CA LEU A 56 9.04 0.70 46.41
C LEU A 56 10.43 0.19 46.04
N GLU A 57 10.94 -0.74 46.87
CA GLU A 57 12.24 -1.40 46.64
C GLU A 57 12.09 -2.61 45.70
N ASP A 58 13.18 -2.98 45.00
CA ASP A 58 13.30 -4.18 44.18
C ASP A 58 12.25 -4.29 43.06
N VAL A 59 11.85 -3.17 42.47
CA VAL A 59 10.90 -3.15 41.31
C VAL A 59 11.67 -3.38 40.02
N ASP A 60 11.38 -4.49 39.36
CA ASP A 60 11.91 -4.77 38.02
C ASP A 60 11.11 -4.00 36.96
N LEU A 61 11.76 -3.00 36.34
CA LEU A 61 11.17 -2.09 35.35
C LEU A 61 10.86 -2.84 34.04
N ASP A 62 11.67 -3.83 33.71
CA ASP A 62 11.58 -4.59 32.47
C ASP A 62 10.92 -5.97 32.65
N HIS A 63 10.27 -6.17 33.80
CA HIS A 63 9.48 -7.37 34.01
C HIS A 63 8.48 -7.62 32.89
N VAL A 64 8.38 -8.89 32.46
CA VAL A 64 7.49 -9.25 31.36
C VAL A 64 6.26 -10.03 31.84
N ASP A 65 5.12 -9.71 31.27
CA ASP A 65 3.89 -10.46 31.49
C ASP A 65 3.86 -11.81 30.73
N LYS A 66 2.74 -12.52 30.76
CA LYS A 66 2.62 -13.81 30.06
C LYS A 66 2.73 -13.74 28.55
N LEU A 67 2.52 -12.56 27.95
CA LEU A 67 2.73 -12.31 26.51
C LEU A 67 4.17 -11.85 26.20
N GLY A 68 5.04 -11.74 27.22
CA GLY A 68 6.38 -11.21 27.06
C GLY A 68 6.43 -9.68 26.97
N ARG A 69 5.37 -8.99 27.37
CA ARG A 69 5.25 -7.53 27.29
C ARG A 69 5.69 -6.88 28.59
N THR A 70 6.51 -5.85 28.49
CA THR A 70 6.88 -4.98 29.60
C THR A 70 5.82 -3.90 29.85
N ALA A 71 5.95 -3.15 30.93
CA ALA A 71 5.10 -1.97 31.18
C ALA A 71 5.16 -0.95 30.01
N PHE A 72 6.35 -0.80 29.39
CA PHE A 72 6.55 0.06 28.21
C PHE A 72 5.70 -0.41 27.02
N HIS A 73 5.68 -1.71 26.72
CA HIS A 73 4.81 -2.28 25.70
C HIS A 73 3.32 -2.01 25.97
N ARG A 74 2.91 -2.14 27.26
CA ARG A 74 1.52 -1.88 27.64
C ARG A 74 1.12 -0.43 27.50
N ALA A 75 2.02 0.51 27.84
CA ALA A 75 1.81 1.93 27.59
C ALA A 75 1.67 2.22 26.09
N ALA A 76 2.54 1.65 25.26
CA ALA A 76 2.52 1.82 23.80
C ALA A 76 1.24 1.22 23.17
N GLU A 77 0.86 0.00 23.55
CA GLU A 77 -0.35 -0.68 23.07
C GLU A 77 -1.63 0.09 23.36
N HIS A 78 -1.67 0.83 24.48
CA HIS A 78 -2.88 1.54 24.94
C HIS A 78 -2.80 3.06 24.72
N GLY A 79 -1.78 3.56 24.01
CA GLY A 79 -1.70 4.96 23.65
C GLY A 79 -1.39 5.92 24.80
N GLN A 80 -0.75 5.43 25.87
CA GLN A 80 -0.51 6.19 27.09
C GLN A 80 0.83 6.93 27.00
N LEU A 81 0.82 8.11 26.33
CA LEU A 81 2.03 8.87 26.04
C LEU A 81 2.77 9.29 27.31
N ASP A 82 2.07 9.88 28.30
CA ASP A 82 2.69 10.38 29.52
C ASP A 82 3.34 9.25 30.33
N ALA A 83 2.70 8.07 30.37
CA ALA A 83 3.26 6.89 31.04
C ALA A 83 4.47 6.34 30.29
N LEU A 84 4.44 6.38 28.97
CA LEU A 84 5.55 5.97 28.12
C LEU A 84 6.76 6.90 28.34
N ASP A 85 6.56 8.21 28.32
CA ASP A 85 7.62 9.20 28.60
C ASP A 85 8.21 9.06 29.99
N PHE A 86 7.37 8.75 31.00
CA PHE A 86 7.83 8.48 32.36
C PHE A 86 8.74 7.24 32.40
N LEU A 87 8.34 6.14 31.74
CA LEU A 87 9.11 4.89 31.70
C LEU A 87 10.45 5.06 30.96
N VAL A 88 10.46 5.82 29.85
CA VAL A 88 11.71 6.20 29.14
C VAL A 88 12.63 6.99 30.05
N GLY A 89 12.07 7.99 30.75
CA GLY A 89 12.83 8.80 31.72
C GLY A 89 13.37 7.99 32.90
N SER A 90 12.73 6.87 33.27
CA SER A 90 13.15 5.93 34.30
C SER A 90 14.19 4.91 33.81
N GLY A 91 14.54 4.91 32.52
CA GLY A 91 15.59 4.05 31.96
C GLY A 91 15.15 2.63 31.61
N CYS A 92 13.91 2.40 31.23
CA CYS A 92 13.44 1.11 30.75
C CYS A 92 14.18 0.65 29.49
N ASP A 93 14.33 -0.66 29.32
CA ASP A 93 14.82 -1.23 28.07
C ASP A 93 13.70 -1.24 27.01
N HIS A 94 13.82 -0.33 26.06
CA HIS A 94 12.87 -0.17 24.96
C HIS A 94 13.16 -1.07 23.75
N SER A 95 14.23 -1.87 23.79
CA SER A 95 14.60 -2.85 22.77
C SER A 95 13.94 -4.23 22.95
N VAL A 96 13.30 -4.46 24.08
CA VAL A 96 12.62 -5.73 24.39
C VAL A 96 11.57 -6.06 23.36
N LYS A 97 11.47 -7.33 22.98
CA LYS A 97 10.41 -7.87 22.10
C LYS A 97 9.46 -8.77 22.91
N ASP A 98 8.19 -8.70 22.59
CA ASP A 98 7.20 -9.61 23.17
C ASP A 98 7.35 -11.05 22.59
N LYS A 99 6.52 -12.00 23.02
CA LYS A 99 6.58 -13.41 22.56
C LYS A 99 6.28 -13.59 21.07
N GLU A 100 5.59 -12.62 20.46
CA GLU A 100 5.33 -12.58 19.03
C GLU A 100 6.45 -11.84 18.27
N GLY A 101 7.48 -11.36 18.99
CA GLY A 101 8.58 -10.58 18.44
C GLY A 101 8.21 -9.10 18.19
N ASN A 102 7.06 -8.64 18.68
CA ASN A 102 6.66 -7.25 18.50
C ASN A 102 7.46 -6.33 19.41
N THR A 103 7.90 -5.20 18.89
CA THR A 103 8.40 -4.05 19.66
C THR A 103 7.24 -3.12 20.02
N ALA A 104 7.51 -2.14 20.89
CA ALA A 104 6.54 -1.09 21.20
C ALA A 104 6.04 -0.34 19.95
N LEU A 105 6.91 -0.17 18.91
CA LEU A 105 6.52 0.41 17.62
C LEU A 105 5.42 -0.39 16.93
N HIS A 106 5.55 -1.73 16.87
CA HIS A 106 4.53 -2.60 16.28
C HIS A 106 3.19 -2.46 16.99
N LEU A 107 3.20 -2.46 18.31
CA LEU A 107 1.97 -2.35 19.11
C LEU A 107 1.31 -0.98 18.96
N ALA A 108 2.07 0.11 19.02
CA ALA A 108 1.53 1.45 18.83
C ALA A 108 0.98 1.65 17.41
N ALA A 109 1.71 1.20 16.40
CA ALA A 109 1.32 1.28 14.99
C ALA A 109 0.07 0.44 14.69
N GLY A 110 0.02 -0.82 15.18
CA GLY A 110 -1.09 -1.73 15.00
C GLY A 110 -2.36 -1.37 15.79
N ARG A 111 -2.29 -0.37 16.70
CA ARG A 111 -3.43 0.18 17.44
C ARG A 111 -3.79 1.61 17.03
N GLY A 112 -3.03 2.22 16.14
CA GLY A 112 -3.33 3.56 15.64
C GLY A 112 -2.96 4.71 16.59
N HIS A 113 -2.03 4.51 17.51
CA HIS A 113 -1.65 5.52 18.50
C HIS A 113 -0.58 6.46 17.94
N VAL A 114 -0.99 7.42 17.11
CA VAL A 114 -0.11 8.34 16.36
C VAL A 114 0.84 9.10 17.29
N ALA A 115 0.36 9.65 18.41
CA ALA A 115 1.20 10.43 19.33
C ALA A 115 2.30 9.60 19.98
N VAL A 116 1.95 8.38 20.42
CA VAL A 116 2.92 7.42 20.97
C VAL A 116 3.90 6.98 19.89
N LEU A 117 3.39 6.66 18.69
CA LEU A 117 4.23 6.26 17.56
C LEU A 117 5.24 7.36 17.19
N GLN A 118 4.80 8.63 17.13
CA GLN A 118 5.71 9.75 16.89
C GLN A 118 6.81 9.81 17.97
N ARG A 119 6.43 9.65 19.23
CA ARG A 119 7.40 9.68 20.33
C ARG A 119 8.42 8.55 20.23
N LEU A 120 7.99 7.34 19.86
CA LEU A 120 8.87 6.19 19.66
C LEU A 120 9.86 6.41 18.50
N VAL A 121 9.40 7.06 17.43
CA VAL A 121 10.26 7.49 16.31
C VAL A 121 11.29 8.54 16.79
N ASP A 122 10.87 9.53 17.59
CA ASP A 122 11.74 10.58 18.12
C ASP A 122 12.83 10.03 19.08
N ILE A 123 12.54 8.93 19.79
CA ILE A 123 13.52 8.21 20.62
C ILE A 123 14.57 7.51 19.75
N GLY A 124 14.28 7.26 18.46
CA GLY A 124 15.20 6.65 17.52
C GLY A 124 15.15 5.12 17.51
N LEU A 125 13.99 4.53 17.77
CA LEU A 125 13.81 3.09 17.62
C LEU A 125 13.93 2.68 16.16
N ASP A 126 14.46 1.48 15.91
CA ASP A 126 14.60 0.94 14.57
C ASP A 126 13.22 0.65 13.95
N LEU A 127 12.92 1.34 12.84
CA LEU A 127 11.65 1.21 12.12
C LEU A 127 11.55 -0.09 11.32
N GLU A 128 12.70 -0.71 11.01
CA GLU A 128 12.78 -1.91 10.16
C GLU A 128 12.86 -3.22 10.98
N GLU A 129 12.77 -3.11 12.30
CA GLU A 129 12.64 -4.29 13.15
C GLU A 129 11.44 -5.13 12.73
N GLN A 130 11.67 -6.44 12.63
CA GLN A 130 10.64 -7.40 12.25
C GLN A 130 10.23 -8.27 13.44
N ASN A 131 8.93 -8.54 13.51
CA ASN A 131 8.39 -9.50 14.46
C ASN A 131 8.55 -10.97 13.97
N ALA A 132 7.97 -11.93 14.67
CA ALA A 132 8.04 -13.35 14.33
C ALA A 132 7.41 -13.70 12.97
N GLU A 133 6.52 -12.89 12.44
CA GLU A 133 5.91 -13.05 11.10
C GLU A 133 6.64 -12.25 10.01
N GLY A 134 7.70 -11.53 10.36
CA GLY A 134 8.44 -10.64 9.47
C GLY A 134 7.72 -9.31 9.24
N LEU A 135 6.72 -8.97 10.04
CA LEU A 135 6.04 -7.68 9.96
C LEU A 135 6.92 -6.58 10.54
N THR A 136 7.02 -5.45 9.88
CA THR A 136 7.54 -4.20 10.44
C THR A 136 6.40 -3.39 11.06
N ALA A 137 6.71 -2.31 11.80
CA ALA A 137 5.70 -1.39 12.32
C ALA A 137 4.80 -0.81 11.19
N LEU A 138 5.35 -0.59 9.99
CA LEU A 138 4.59 -0.17 8.82
C LEU A 138 3.54 -1.22 8.41
N HIS A 139 3.90 -2.50 8.37
CA HIS A 139 2.95 -3.58 8.10
C HIS A 139 1.84 -3.62 9.15
N ALA A 140 2.19 -3.51 10.45
CA ALA A 140 1.22 -3.50 11.53
C ALA A 140 0.23 -2.32 11.41
N ALA A 141 0.70 -1.12 11.03
CA ALA A 141 -0.17 0.03 10.78
C ALA A 141 -1.13 -0.20 9.60
N VAL A 142 -0.65 -0.87 8.54
CA VAL A 142 -1.48 -1.23 7.37
C VAL A 142 -2.53 -2.27 7.74
N GLU A 143 -2.18 -3.31 8.48
CA GLU A 143 -3.13 -4.31 8.98
C GLU A 143 -4.22 -3.71 9.86
N GLY A 144 -3.85 -2.74 10.71
CA GLY A 144 -4.80 -1.96 11.51
C GLY A 144 -5.59 -0.92 10.70
N THR A 145 -5.25 -0.70 9.42
CA THR A 145 -5.84 0.32 8.53
C THR A 145 -5.68 1.76 9.03
N TYR A 146 -4.63 2.06 9.78
CA TYR A 146 -4.37 3.37 10.38
C TYR A 146 -3.54 4.26 9.45
N LEU A 147 -4.24 5.01 8.58
CA LEU A 147 -3.62 5.87 7.56
C LEU A 147 -2.62 6.87 8.14
N ASP A 148 -2.95 7.52 9.26
CA ASP A 148 -2.09 8.53 9.88
C ASP A 148 -0.78 7.93 10.39
N CYS A 149 -0.82 6.72 10.97
CA CYS A 149 0.36 5.98 11.39
C CYS A 149 1.24 5.58 10.20
N VAL A 150 0.62 5.13 9.09
CA VAL A 150 1.33 4.80 7.85
C VAL A 150 2.03 6.03 7.29
N GLN A 151 1.34 7.18 7.22
CA GLN A 151 1.94 8.44 6.75
C GLN A 151 3.11 8.88 7.63
N LEU A 152 2.97 8.75 8.96
CA LEU A 152 4.03 9.08 9.90
C LEU A 152 5.26 8.21 9.66
N LEU A 153 5.10 6.89 9.60
CA LEU A 153 6.20 5.94 9.40
C LEU A 153 6.92 6.16 8.06
N LEU A 154 6.18 6.39 6.98
CA LEU A 154 6.78 6.71 5.68
C LEU A 154 7.58 8.02 5.71
N ARG A 155 7.08 9.07 6.39
CA ARG A 155 7.83 10.33 6.59
C ARG A 155 9.06 10.14 7.47
N ALA A 156 9.02 9.22 8.41
CA ALA A 156 10.15 8.87 9.26
C ALA A 156 11.21 8.02 8.54
N GLY A 157 10.94 7.57 7.31
CA GLY A 157 11.87 6.82 6.49
C GLY A 157 11.71 5.30 6.53
N SER A 158 10.58 4.78 7.02
CA SER A 158 10.29 3.35 6.91
C SER A 158 10.31 2.88 5.46
N SER A 159 10.86 1.69 5.22
CA SER A 159 10.92 1.05 3.91
C SER A 159 9.52 0.67 3.42
N VAL A 160 9.08 1.32 2.34
CA VAL A 160 7.78 1.03 1.69
C VAL A 160 7.73 -0.36 1.06
N ASN A 161 8.91 -0.95 0.78
CA ASN A 161 9.06 -2.25 0.10
C ASN A 161 9.56 -3.35 1.04
N ALA A 162 9.49 -3.16 2.36
CA ALA A 162 9.81 -4.22 3.31
C ALA A 162 8.93 -5.45 3.07
N LEU A 163 9.48 -6.65 3.23
CA LEU A 163 8.76 -7.89 2.96
C LEU A 163 8.57 -8.69 4.26
N THR A 164 7.38 -9.22 4.45
CA THR A 164 7.06 -10.18 5.51
C THR A 164 7.71 -11.55 5.24
N GLN A 165 7.63 -12.50 6.18
CA GLN A 165 8.06 -13.88 5.93
C GLN A 165 7.31 -14.55 4.75
N GLN A 166 6.10 -14.08 4.46
CA GLN A 166 5.32 -14.55 3.30
C GLN A 166 5.70 -13.83 2.00
N GLY A 167 6.69 -12.94 2.01
CA GLY A 167 7.08 -12.13 0.88
C GLY A 167 6.09 -11.01 0.55
N ALA A 168 5.10 -10.75 1.41
CA ALA A 168 4.12 -9.72 1.19
C ALA A 168 4.69 -8.33 1.55
N SER A 169 4.54 -7.36 0.66
CA SER A 169 4.85 -5.95 0.93
C SER A 169 3.67 -5.23 1.59
N PRO A 170 3.86 -4.02 2.16
CA PRO A 170 2.76 -3.20 2.66
C PRO A 170 1.65 -2.96 1.63
N MET A 171 2.01 -2.87 0.33
CA MET A 171 1.05 -2.76 -0.77
C MET A 171 0.15 -4.01 -0.88
N HIS A 172 0.71 -5.22 -0.74
CA HIS A 172 -0.08 -6.46 -0.75
C HIS A 172 -1.11 -6.46 0.39
N LEU A 173 -0.71 -6.03 1.59
CA LEU A 173 -1.62 -5.93 2.73
C LEU A 173 -2.72 -4.89 2.50
N ALA A 174 -2.38 -3.71 1.99
CA ALA A 174 -3.35 -2.66 1.68
C ALA A 174 -4.41 -3.12 0.66
N VAL A 175 -3.98 -3.87 -0.37
CA VAL A 175 -4.90 -4.47 -1.35
C VAL A 175 -5.75 -5.56 -0.71
N ARG A 176 -5.17 -6.48 0.06
CA ARG A 176 -5.90 -7.55 0.75
C ARG A 176 -7.00 -7.03 1.67
N HIS A 177 -6.77 -5.91 2.34
CA HIS A 177 -7.75 -5.25 3.21
C HIS A 177 -8.72 -4.32 2.47
N ASN A 178 -8.66 -4.26 1.14
CA ASN A 178 -9.48 -3.38 0.30
C ASN A 178 -9.45 -1.93 0.80
N PHE A 179 -8.25 -1.36 0.95
CA PHE A 179 -8.09 0.01 1.44
C PHE A 179 -7.51 0.95 0.37
N PRO A 180 -8.35 1.53 -0.51
CA PRO A 180 -7.90 2.34 -1.65
C PRO A 180 -7.05 3.56 -1.25
N ALA A 181 -7.30 4.15 -0.08
CA ALA A 181 -6.53 5.30 0.39
C ALA A 181 -5.06 4.95 0.66
N LEU A 182 -4.79 3.78 1.27
CA LEU A 182 -3.42 3.29 1.46
C LEU A 182 -2.76 2.89 0.13
N VAL A 183 -3.52 2.24 -0.76
CA VAL A 183 -3.02 1.89 -2.10
C VAL A 183 -2.55 3.15 -2.83
N ARG A 184 -3.34 4.24 -2.83
CA ARG A 184 -2.94 5.54 -3.41
C ARG A 184 -1.70 6.12 -2.73
N LEU A 185 -1.64 6.03 -1.41
CA LEU A 185 -0.48 6.52 -0.66
C LEU A 185 0.80 5.80 -1.08
N PHE A 186 0.76 4.47 -1.16
CA PHE A 186 1.91 3.66 -1.58
C PHE A 186 2.30 3.86 -3.04
N MET A 187 1.32 4.04 -3.94
CA MET A 187 1.59 4.41 -5.34
C MET A 187 2.38 5.72 -5.47
N ASN A 188 2.21 6.65 -4.52
CA ASN A 188 2.91 7.93 -4.49
C ASN A 188 4.22 7.90 -3.68
N SER A 189 4.59 6.76 -3.11
CA SER A 189 5.73 6.60 -2.21
C SER A 189 6.80 5.63 -2.73
N ASP A 190 6.99 5.54 -4.05
CA ASP A 190 7.96 4.67 -4.72
C ASP A 190 7.82 3.18 -4.36
N SER A 191 6.60 2.72 -4.09
CA SER A 191 6.30 1.31 -3.85
C SER A 191 6.47 0.49 -5.14
N ASP A 192 7.08 -0.70 -5.03
CA ASP A 192 7.12 -1.65 -6.14
C ASP A 192 5.72 -2.28 -6.33
N LEU A 193 5.02 -1.82 -7.37
CA LEU A 193 3.67 -2.27 -7.70
C LEU A 193 3.64 -3.68 -8.31
N ASN A 194 4.79 -4.19 -8.75
CA ASN A 194 4.96 -5.51 -9.34
C ASN A 194 5.65 -6.51 -8.38
N ALA A 195 5.87 -6.11 -7.12
CA ALA A 195 6.42 -7.01 -6.12
C ALA A 195 5.61 -8.31 -6.05
N MET A 196 6.32 -9.43 -5.87
CA MET A 196 5.70 -10.75 -5.79
C MET A 196 5.87 -11.32 -4.39
N ASP A 197 4.81 -11.86 -3.84
CA ASP A 197 4.86 -12.62 -2.59
C ASP A 197 5.41 -14.05 -2.81
N ASN A 198 5.46 -14.87 -1.77
CA ASN A 198 5.93 -16.26 -1.86
C ASN A 198 5.03 -17.18 -2.70
N ARG A 199 3.81 -16.72 -3.04
CA ARG A 199 2.92 -17.39 -4.01
C ARG A 199 3.11 -16.85 -5.42
N GLN A 200 4.09 -15.93 -5.62
CA GLN A 200 4.31 -15.18 -6.85
C GLN A 200 3.10 -14.30 -7.24
N GLN A 201 2.24 -13.97 -6.27
CA GLN A 201 1.12 -13.07 -6.48
C GLN A 201 1.59 -11.61 -6.38
N THR A 202 1.18 -10.78 -7.33
CA THR A 202 1.35 -9.33 -7.26
C THR A 202 0.12 -8.70 -6.58
N PRO A 203 0.18 -7.43 -6.16
CA PRO A 203 -1.00 -6.70 -5.68
C PRO A 203 -2.19 -6.77 -6.64
N LEU A 204 -1.94 -6.78 -7.97
CA LEU A 204 -3.01 -6.91 -8.96
C LEU A 204 -3.64 -8.31 -8.96
N HIS A 205 -2.88 -9.38 -8.73
CA HIS A 205 -3.43 -10.74 -8.58
C HIS A 205 -4.39 -10.79 -7.38
N LEU A 206 -4.01 -10.21 -6.24
CA LEU A 206 -4.87 -10.14 -5.06
C LEU A 206 -6.15 -9.33 -5.32
N ALA A 207 -6.04 -8.19 -6.00
CA ALA A 207 -7.20 -7.38 -6.37
C ALA A 207 -8.16 -8.13 -7.30
N ALA A 208 -7.63 -8.92 -8.23
CA ALA A 208 -8.42 -9.75 -9.15
C ALA A 208 -9.08 -10.93 -8.42
N GLU A 209 -8.35 -11.63 -7.54
CA GLU A 209 -8.85 -12.74 -6.74
C GLU A 209 -10.05 -12.36 -5.89
N HIS A 210 -9.97 -11.18 -5.26
CA HIS A 210 -11.03 -10.65 -4.38
C HIS A 210 -12.06 -9.77 -5.09
N ALA A 211 -11.95 -9.58 -6.40
CA ALA A 211 -12.82 -8.72 -7.20
C ALA A 211 -12.88 -7.24 -6.74
N TRP A 212 -11.76 -6.69 -6.27
CA TRP A 212 -11.62 -5.29 -5.88
C TRP A 212 -11.45 -4.40 -7.13
N GLN A 213 -12.55 -4.01 -7.78
CA GLN A 213 -12.53 -3.29 -9.05
C GLN A 213 -11.80 -1.95 -8.96
N ASP A 214 -12.13 -1.11 -7.96
CA ASP A 214 -11.51 0.20 -7.78
C ASP A 214 -9.99 0.12 -7.62
N ILE A 215 -9.51 -0.86 -6.83
CA ILE A 215 -8.07 -1.07 -6.63
C ILE A 215 -7.42 -1.61 -7.90
N ALA A 216 -8.07 -2.56 -8.58
CA ALA A 216 -7.56 -3.09 -9.85
C ALA A 216 -7.43 -1.97 -10.90
N GLU A 217 -8.43 -1.09 -11.03
CA GLU A 217 -8.37 0.07 -11.91
C GLU A 217 -7.23 1.02 -11.55
N MET A 218 -7.05 1.32 -10.25
CA MET A 218 -5.95 2.16 -9.77
C MET A 218 -4.59 1.57 -10.14
N LEU A 219 -4.38 0.27 -9.90
CA LEU A 219 -3.14 -0.43 -10.24
C LEU A 219 -2.90 -0.48 -11.74
N LEU A 220 -3.96 -0.71 -12.55
CA LEU A 220 -3.89 -0.68 -14.00
C LEU A 220 -3.49 0.69 -14.53
N VAL A 221 -4.08 1.77 -14.00
CA VAL A 221 -3.70 3.15 -14.33
C VAL A 221 -2.25 3.42 -13.96
N ALA A 222 -1.77 2.87 -12.84
CA ALA A 222 -0.38 3.00 -12.40
C ALA A 222 0.64 2.27 -13.27
N GLY A 223 0.23 1.35 -14.16
CA GLY A 223 1.12 0.73 -15.12
C GLY A 223 1.75 -0.57 -14.67
N VAL A 224 1.10 -1.32 -13.81
CA VAL A 224 1.54 -2.65 -13.41
C VAL A 224 1.69 -3.61 -14.60
N ASP A 225 2.62 -4.55 -14.49
CA ASP A 225 2.81 -5.58 -15.52
C ASP A 225 1.70 -6.64 -15.42
N LEU A 226 0.91 -6.74 -16.48
CA LEU A 226 -0.20 -7.68 -16.58
C LEU A 226 0.21 -9.11 -16.98
N ASN A 227 1.48 -9.31 -17.35
CA ASN A 227 1.96 -10.59 -17.86
C ASN A 227 2.61 -11.45 -16.79
N LEU A 228 2.77 -10.90 -15.59
CA LEU A 228 3.28 -11.64 -14.44
C LEU A 228 2.31 -12.79 -14.11
N ARG A 229 2.87 -13.95 -13.75
CA ARG A 229 2.12 -15.15 -13.42
C ARG A 229 2.42 -15.55 -11.99
N ASP A 230 1.41 -16.03 -11.30
CA ASP A 230 1.55 -16.65 -9.98
C ASP A 230 2.11 -18.10 -10.07
N LYS A 231 2.26 -18.76 -8.92
CA LYS A 231 2.76 -20.16 -8.86
C LYS A 231 1.89 -21.17 -9.58
N ASP A 232 0.60 -20.90 -9.68
CA ASP A 232 -0.34 -21.78 -10.35
C ASP A 232 -0.39 -21.50 -11.87
N HIS A 233 0.57 -20.68 -12.36
CA HIS A 233 0.63 -20.19 -13.74
C HIS A 233 -0.62 -19.40 -14.16
N LEU A 234 -1.42 -18.99 -13.18
CA LEU A 234 -2.55 -18.11 -13.39
C LEU A 234 -1.98 -16.69 -13.58
N SER A 235 -2.10 -16.16 -14.78
CA SER A 235 -2.02 -14.71 -14.93
C SER A 235 -3.35 -14.14 -14.44
N CYS A 236 -3.42 -12.86 -14.11
CA CYS A 236 -4.70 -12.17 -13.83
C CYS A 236 -5.76 -12.39 -14.93
N LYS A 237 -5.45 -13.23 -15.90
CA LYS A 237 -6.15 -13.54 -17.15
C LYS A 237 -6.63 -14.98 -17.28
N ASP A 238 -6.50 -15.86 -16.27
CA ASP A 238 -6.77 -17.29 -16.48
C ASP A 238 -8.26 -17.63 -16.37
N PRO A 239 -8.75 -18.41 -17.29
CA PRO A 239 -10.16 -18.64 -17.54
C PRO A 239 -10.70 -19.97 -17.05
N SER A 240 -10.04 -20.65 -16.13
CA SER A 240 -10.50 -21.96 -15.63
C SER A 240 -11.52 -21.88 -14.49
N ASP A 241 -12.11 -20.71 -14.22
CA ASP A 241 -13.21 -20.59 -13.27
C ASP A 241 -14.52 -21.12 -13.87
N PRO A 242 -15.04 -22.28 -13.41
CA PRO A 242 -16.30 -22.83 -13.88
C PRO A 242 -17.54 -22.00 -13.49
N SER A 243 -17.39 -20.94 -12.68
CA SER A 243 -18.50 -20.12 -12.18
C SER A 243 -19.04 -19.09 -13.18
N GLY A 244 -18.41 -18.93 -14.35
CA GLY A 244 -18.94 -18.11 -15.44
C GLY A 244 -18.96 -16.60 -15.19
N LYS A 245 -18.31 -16.10 -14.13
CA LYS A 245 -18.15 -14.66 -13.82
C LYS A 245 -16.77 -14.11 -14.20
N SER A 246 -16.05 -14.79 -15.08
CA SER A 246 -14.80 -14.30 -15.63
C SER A 246 -15.10 -13.04 -16.44
N LEU A 247 -14.60 -11.91 -15.96
CA LEU A 247 -14.35 -10.75 -16.81
C LEU A 247 -13.57 -11.26 -18.02
N SER A 248 -14.16 -11.19 -19.22
CA SER A 248 -13.64 -11.81 -20.43
C SER A 248 -12.39 -11.09 -20.96
N PHE A 249 -11.29 -11.12 -20.21
CA PHE A 249 -9.95 -10.71 -20.66
C PHE A 249 -9.37 -11.64 -21.75
N ARG A 250 -10.05 -12.74 -22.07
CA ARG A 250 -9.62 -13.75 -23.07
C ARG A 250 -9.42 -13.22 -24.47
N GLN A 251 -9.98 -12.05 -24.82
CA GLN A 251 -9.87 -11.52 -26.17
C GLN A 251 -8.61 -10.69 -26.43
N ASP A 252 -7.89 -10.24 -25.38
CA ASP A 252 -6.76 -9.30 -25.52
C ASP A 252 -5.43 -9.95 -25.94
N HIS A 253 -5.34 -11.27 -26.02
CA HIS A 253 -4.12 -11.99 -26.49
C HIS A 253 -4.13 -12.35 -27.95
N ARG A 254 -5.12 -11.90 -28.71
CA ARG A 254 -5.06 -12.05 -30.16
C ARG A 254 -3.90 -11.24 -30.69
N GLN A 255 -3.20 -11.78 -31.67
CA GLN A 255 -2.14 -11.09 -32.43
C GLN A 255 -2.54 -9.66 -32.84
N GLU A 256 -3.82 -9.42 -33.06
CA GLU A 256 -4.44 -8.14 -33.39
C GLU A 256 -4.25 -7.08 -32.30
N THR A 257 -4.37 -7.43 -31.02
CA THR A 257 -4.23 -6.45 -29.91
C THR A 257 -2.76 -6.09 -29.67
N GLN A 258 -1.83 -7.03 -29.85
CA GLN A 258 -0.39 -6.72 -29.78
C GLN A 258 0.05 -5.81 -30.92
N GLN A 259 -0.47 -6.03 -32.12
CA GLN A 259 -0.22 -5.16 -33.25
C GLN A 259 -0.81 -3.75 -33.04
N LEU A 260 -2.02 -3.65 -32.49
CA LEU A 260 -2.62 -2.37 -32.14
C LEU A 260 -1.79 -1.60 -31.11
N ARG A 261 -1.23 -2.25 -30.09
CA ARG A 261 -0.35 -1.60 -29.10
C ARG A 261 0.88 -0.95 -29.75
N SER A 262 1.52 -1.61 -30.71
CA SER A 262 2.66 -1.05 -31.42
C SER A 262 2.25 0.16 -32.28
N VAL A 263 1.05 0.11 -32.89
CA VAL A 263 0.48 1.21 -33.66
C VAL A 263 0.15 2.41 -32.75
N LEU A 264 -0.42 2.16 -31.57
CA LEU A 264 -0.73 3.20 -30.59
C LEU A 264 0.55 3.86 -30.04
N TRP A 265 1.63 3.09 -29.84
CA TRP A 265 2.93 3.66 -29.50
C TRP A 265 3.46 4.60 -30.58
N GLN A 266 3.39 4.19 -31.84
CA GLN A 266 3.81 5.05 -32.95
C GLN A 266 2.94 6.31 -33.04
N LEU A 267 1.64 6.20 -32.83
CA LEU A 267 0.71 7.34 -32.80
C LEU A 267 1.12 8.33 -31.69
N ALA A 268 1.34 7.86 -30.48
CA ALA A 268 1.72 8.69 -29.35
C ALA A 268 3.12 9.33 -29.51
N SER A 269 4.11 8.55 -29.99
CA SER A 269 5.50 8.99 -30.02
C SER A 269 5.86 9.86 -31.22
N ARG A 270 5.17 9.70 -32.35
CA ARG A 270 5.55 10.36 -33.62
C ARG A 270 4.53 11.37 -34.13
N PHE A 271 3.25 11.20 -33.83
CA PHE A 271 2.19 11.94 -34.50
C PHE A 271 1.36 12.84 -33.58
N LEU A 272 1.19 12.48 -32.29
CA LEU A 272 0.50 13.34 -31.34
C LEU A 272 1.43 14.45 -30.81
N GLN A 273 0.92 15.67 -30.77
CA GLN A 273 1.60 16.81 -30.16
C GLN A 273 1.46 16.78 -28.63
N PRO A 274 2.37 17.43 -27.87
CA PRO A 274 2.38 17.38 -26.40
C PRO A 274 1.06 17.67 -25.69
N HIS A 275 0.18 18.46 -26.31
CA HIS A 275 -1.12 18.86 -25.73
C HIS A 275 -2.31 18.09 -26.33
N GLU A 276 -2.12 17.35 -27.42
CA GLU A 276 -3.20 16.67 -28.13
C GLU A 276 -3.69 15.42 -27.41
N TRP A 277 -2.80 14.72 -26.72
CA TRP A 277 -3.20 13.55 -25.96
C TRP A 277 -4.23 13.89 -24.86
N LYS A 278 -4.10 15.07 -24.23
CA LYS A 278 -5.10 15.53 -23.24
C LYS A 278 -6.46 15.82 -23.90
N LYS A 279 -6.44 16.47 -25.06
CA LYS A 279 -7.69 16.71 -25.81
C LYS A 279 -8.37 15.41 -26.19
N LEU A 280 -7.58 14.42 -26.60
CA LEU A 280 -8.06 13.10 -26.94
C LEU A 280 -8.63 12.37 -25.72
N ALA A 281 -7.93 12.43 -24.56
CA ALA A 281 -8.39 11.88 -23.30
C ALA A 281 -9.76 12.47 -22.88
N TYR A 282 -9.89 13.79 -22.92
CA TYR A 282 -11.17 14.45 -22.58
C TYR A 282 -12.29 14.12 -23.58
N SER A 283 -11.98 13.90 -24.86
CA SER A 283 -12.98 13.47 -25.86
C SER A 283 -13.48 12.04 -25.59
N TRP A 284 -12.76 11.25 -24.79
CA TRP A 284 -13.12 9.91 -24.35
C TRP A 284 -13.52 9.86 -22.87
N GLU A 285 -14.01 10.98 -22.32
CA GLU A 285 -14.56 11.10 -20.96
C GLU A 285 -13.57 10.80 -19.83
N PHE A 286 -12.24 10.89 -20.08
CA PHE A 286 -11.26 10.84 -19.01
C PHE A 286 -11.45 12.04 -18.08
N THR A 287 -11.51 11.77 -16.77
CA THR A 287 -11.61 12.82 -15.76
C THR A 287 -10.29 13.56 -15.59
N GLU A 288 -10.32 14.76 -15.01
CA GLU A 288 -9.08 15.49 -14.65
C GLU A 288 -8.17 14.69 -13.74
N ALA A 289 -8.74 13.89 -12.83
CA ALA A 289 -7.98 13.00 -11.96
C ALA A 289 -7.22 11.92 -12.73
N HIS A 290 -7.84 11.34 -13.78
CA HIS A 290 -7.16 10.37 -14.65
C HIS A 290 -6.01 11.01 -15.43
N VAL A 291 -6.22 12.19 -15.99
CA VAL A 291 -5.20 12.94 -16.74
C VAL A 291 -4.04 13.33 -15.84
N TYR A 292 -4.34 13.83 -14.63
CA TYR A 292 -3.34 14.18 -13.64
C TYR A 292 -2.50 12.96 -13.20
N ALA A 293 -3.15 11.82 -12.92
CA ALA A 293 -2.45 10.59 -12.56
C ALA A 293 -1.48 10.11 -13.65
N ILE A 294 -1.86 10.25 -14.94
CA ILE A 294 -0.97 9.90 -16.05
C ILE A 294 0.21 10.88 -16.12
N GLU A 295 0.00 12.17 -15.87
CA GLU A 295 1.08 13.19 -15.92
C GLU A 295 2.12 13.01 -14.80
N GLN A 296 1.71 12.55 -13.63
CA GLN A 296 2.61 12.37 -12.51
C GLN A 296 3.56 11.17 -12.66
N GLN A 297 3.25 10.23 -13.55
CA GLN A 297 4.06 9.01 -13.74
C GLN A 297 5.39 9.25 -14.47
N TRP A 298 5.48 10.27 -15.31
CA TRP A 298 6.69 10.56 -16.08
C TRP A 298 7.00 12.06 -16.07
N THR A 299 8.22 12.39 -15.70
CA THR A 299 8.71 13.77 -15.70
C THR A 299 9.86 13.91 -16.71
N GLY A 300 9.82 14.96 -17.53
CA GLY A 300 10.87 15.24 -18.50
C GLY A 300 10.35 15.77 -19.84
N THR A 301 11.24 16.22 -20.68
CA THR A 301 10.92 16.92 -21.94
C THR A 301 10.21 16.05 -22.99
N ARG A 302 10.30 14.73 -22.89
CA ARG A 302 9.64 13.76 -23.78
C ARG A 302 8.54 12.95 -23.09
N SER A 303 8.22 13.26 -21.85
CA SER A 303 7.22 12.52 -21.06
C SER A 303 5.83 12.50 -21.73
N TYR A 304 5.50 13.48 -22.56
CA TYR A 304 4.21 13.52 -23.29
C TYR A 304 3.98 12.31 -24.21
N GLN A 305 5.04 11.68 -24.71
CA GLN A 305 4.94 10.48 -25.56
C GLN A 305 4.49 9.28 -24.72
N GLU A 306 5.05 9.15 -23.52
CA GLU A 306 4.66 8.12 -22.55
C GLU A 306 3.23 8.36 -22.03
N HIS A 307 2.89 9.61 -21.70
CA HIS A 307 1.53 9.99 -21.29
C HIS A 307 0.50 9.66 -22.38
N GLY A 308 0.77 10.04 -23.62
CA GLY A 308 -0.10 9.76 -24.74
C GLY A 308 -0.27 8.26 -24.99
N HIS A 309 0.82 7.51 -24.95
CA HIS A 309 0.78 6.07 -25.13
C HIS A 309 -0.01 5.40 -23.99
N ARG A 310 0.21 5.78 -22.75
CA ARG A 310 -0.50 5.23 -21.61
C ARG A 310 -2.00 5.50 -21.67
N MET A 311 -2.38 6.72 -21.97
CA MET A 311 -3.78 7.11 -22.19
C MET A 311 -4.43 6.25 -23.27
N LEU A 312 -3.75 6.04 -24.41
CA LEU A 312 -4.25 5.20 -25.50
C LEU A 312 -4.40 3.73 -25.10
N LEU A 313 -3.54 3.20 -24.25
CA LEU A 313 -3.68 1.83 -23.75
C LEU A 313 -4.87 1.67 -22.80
N ILE A 314 -5.10 2.65 -21.90
CA ILE A 314 -6.25 2.66 -20.99
C ILE A 314 -7.54 2.74 -21.81
N TRP A 315 -7.58 3.65 -22.78
CA TRP A 315 -8.72 3.79 -23.69
C TRP A 315 -8.98 2.50 -24.48
N LEU A 316 -7.95 1.88 -25.05
CA LEU A 316 -8.08 0.62 -25.79
C LEU A 316 -8.68 -0.50 -24.93
N HIS A 317 -8.27 -0.55 -23.67
CA HIS A 317 -8.83 -1.50 -22.72
C HIS A 317 -10.33 -1.26 -22.48
N GLY A 318 -10.73 0.00 -22.25
CA GLY A 318 -12.15 0.37 -22.08
C GLY A 318 -13.01 0.00 -23.29
N VAL A 319 -12.53 0.31 -24.49
CA VAL A 319 -13.24 0.00 -25.75
C VAL A 319 -13.35 -1.51 -25.98
N ALA A 320 -12.28 -2.25 -25.67
CA ALA A 320 -12.29 -3.72 -25.80
C ALA A 320 -13.25 -4.39 -24.80
N THR A 321 -13.33 -3.88 -23.57
CA THR A 321 -14.27 -4.36 -22.55
C THR A 321 -15.73 -4.02 -22.86
N ALA A 322 -15.98 -2.88 -23.51
CA ALA A 322 -17.31 -2.49 -24.00
C ALA A 322 -17.77 -3.28 -25.24
N GLY A 323 -16.87 -4.07 -25.84
CA GLY A 323 -17.16 -4.83 -27.06
C GLY A 323 -17.27 -3.95 -28.33
N GLU A 324 -16.78 -2.72 -28.25
CA GLU A 324 -16.75 -1.77 -29.35
C GLU A 324 -15.58 -2.03 -30.29
N ASN A 325 -15.67 -1.51 -31.52
CA ASN A 325 -14.59 -1.64 -32.50
C ASN A 325 -13.52 -0.57 -32.26
N PRO A 326 -12.29 -0.95 -31.77
CA PRO A 326 -11.26 0.01 -31.42
C PRO A 326 -10.83 0.93 -32.56
N SER A 327 -10.80 0.42 -33.79
CA SER A 327 -10.42 1.22 -34.97
C SER A 327 -11.45 2.31 -35.29
N LYS A 328 -12.74 2.02 -35.08
CA LYS A 328 -13.82 2.98 -35.28
C LYS A 328 -13.78 4.07 -34.21
N ALA A 329 -13.68 3.67 -32.94
CA ALA A 329 -13.64 4.60 -31.81
C ALA A 329 -12.38 5.49 -31.85
N LEU A 330 -11.21 4.96 -32.28
CA LEU A 330 -10.01 5.77 -32.51
C LEU A 330 -10.19 6.78 -33.61
N PHE A 331 -10.81 6.38 -34.73
CA PHE A 331 -11.11 7.29 -35.83
C PHE A 331 -11.99 8.46 -35.37
N GLU A 332 -13.07 8.17 -34.67
CA GLU A 332 -14.00 9.17 -34.16
C GLU A 332 -13.33 10.15 -33.19
N GLY A 333 -12.49 9.65 -32.25
CA GLY A 333 -11.72 10.48 -31.35
C GLY A 333 -10.71 11.39 -32.05
N LEU A 334 -9.98 10.88 -33.05
CA LEU A 334 -9.03 11.68 -33.82
C LEU A 334 -9.75 12.76 -34.67
N VAL A 335 -10.93 12.45 -35.17
CA VAL A 335 -11.77 13.45 -35.86
C VAL A 335 -12.25 14.52 -34.90
N ALA A 336 -12.63 14.15 -33.67
CA ALA A 336 -13.12 15.08 -32.65
C ALA A 336 -12.06 16.13 -32.26
N ILE A 337 -10.77 15.74 -32.20
CA ILE A 337 -9.67 16.69 -31.94
C ILE A 337 -9.16 17.43 -33.20
N GLY A 338 -9.82 17.28 -34.34
CA GLY A 338 -9.49 17.98 -35.60
C GLY A 338 -8.38 17.34 -36.44
N ARG A 339 -7.90 16.14 -36.08
CA ARG A 339 -6.79 15.43 -36.74
C ARG A 339 -7.30 14.43 -37.79
N ARG A 340 -8.11 14.89 -38.74
CA ARG A 340 -8.72 14.07 -39.82
C ARG A 340 -7.69 13.31 -40.67
N SER A 341 -6.51 13.90 -40.89
CA SER A 341 -5.41 13.23 -41.61
C SER A 341 -4.87 11.99 -40.89
N LEU A 342 -4.82 12.03 -39.54
CA LEU A 342 -4.45 10.87 -38.72
C LEU A 342 -5.59 9.87 -38.57
N ALA A 343 -6.83 10.32 -38.66
CA ALA A 343 -8.01 9.45 -38.63
C ALA A 343 -8.04 8.47 -39.80
N GLY A 344 -7.59 8.90 -40.99
CA GLY A 344 -7.41 8.02 -42.16
C GLY A 344 -6.42 6.88 -41.93
N TRP A 345 -5.49 7.05 -40.97
CA TRP A 345 -4.52 6.04 -40.58
C TRP A 345 -5.17 4.83 -39.87
N SER A 346 -6.26 5.04 -39.17
CA SER A 346 -7.02 3.96 -38.49
C SER A 346 -7.73 3.03 -39.49
N THR A 347 -8.07 3.52 -40.68
CA THR A 347 -8.63 2.68 -41.76
C THR A 347 -7.56 1.87 -42.46
N MET A 348 -6.33 2.40 -42.61
CA MET A 348 -5.18 1.60 -43.08
C MET A 348 -4.77 0.53 -42.06
N ALA A 349 -4.86 0.79 -40.77
CA ALA A 349 -4.64 -0.23 -39.74
C ALA A 349 -5.59 -1.43 -39.91
N ARG A 350 -6.80 -1.28 -40.44
CA ARG A 350 -7.69 -2.38 -40.81
C ARG A 350 -7.13 -3.25 -41.93
N SER A 351 -6.51 -2.68 -42.94
CA SER A 351 -5.89 -3.48 -44.01
C SER A 351 -4.66 -4.23 -43.57
N TRP A 352 -4.02 -3.77 -42.49
CA TRP A 352 -2.86 -4.43 -41.87
C TRP A 352 -3.26 -5.60 -40.95
N LEU A 353 -4.38 -5.49 -40.27
CA LEU A 353 -4.94 -6.56 -39.45
C LEU A 353 -5.42 -7.77 -40.25
N THR A 354 -5.69 -7.57 -41.56
CA THR A 354 -6.14 -8.63 -42.50
C THR A 354 -5.04 -9.17 -43.40
N SER A 355 -3.82 -8.58 -43.41
CA SER A 355 -2.71 -8.96 -44.28
C SER A 355 -1.55 -9.57 -43.49
N THR A 356 -1.35 -10.87 -43.66
CA THR A 356 -0.34 -11.74 -43.04
C THR A 356 1.08 -11.59 -43.61
N SER A 357 1.62 -10.40 -43.88
CA SER A 357 3.03 -10.27 -44.23
C SER A 357 3.69 -9.03 -43.68
N ALA A 358 4.60 -9.25 -42.74
CA ALA A 358 5.42 -8.21 -42.07
C ALA A 358 6.40 -7.45 -42.98
N SER A 359 6.51 -7.82 -44.25
CA SER A 359 7.51 -7.24 -45.19
C SER A 359 7.08 -5.91 -45.82
N ARG A 360 5.81 -5.50 -45.73
CA ARG A 360 5.33 -4.23 -46.33
C ARG A 360 5.34 -3.02 -45.40
N VAL A 361 5.74 -3.20 -44.15
CA VAL A 361 5.70 -2.14 -43.14
C VAL A 361 6.77 -1.05 -43.37
N GLN A 362 7.87 -1.43 -44.01
CA GLN A 362 9.01 -0.52 -44.21
C GLN A 362 8.86 0.42 -45.41
N GLU A 363 8.05 0.07 -46.42
CA GLU A 363 7.91 0.85 -47.64
C GLU A 363 6.89 2.02 -47.55
N ILE A 364 5.97 1.99 -46.60
CA ILE A 364 4.89 3.00 -46.48
C ILE A 364 5.25 4.12 -45.47
N LEU A 365 6.34 4.00 -44.72
CA LEU A 365 6.77 4.96 -43.70
C LEU A 365 7.67 6.10 -44.23
N VAL A 366 7.93 6.17 -45.50
CA VAL A 366 8.63 7.33 -46.11
C VAL A 366 7.61 8.37 -46.45
N PRO A 367 7.62 9.58 -45.89
CA PRO A 367 6.76 10.66 -46.32
C PRO A 367 7.19 11.04 -47.74
N GLN A 368 6.31 10.83 -48.69
CA GLN A 368 6.46 11.49 -49.98
C GLN A 368 6.33 12.99 -49.72
N SER A 369 7.42 13.71 -49.93
CA SER A 369 7.45 15.16 -49.92
C SER A 369 6.41 15.64 -50.96
N PRO A 370 5.54 16.62 -50.66
CA PRO A 370 4.78 17.25 -51.70
C PRO A 370 5.75 18.08 -52.55
N GLU A 371 5.92 17.71 -53.78
CA GLU A 371 6.42 18.62 -54.82
C GLU A 371 5.34 19.70 -55.07
N TYR A 372 5.80 20.94 -54.84
CA TYR A 372 5.17 22.25 -55.13
C TYR A 372 4.04 22.70 -54.22
#